data_856490a413ca6418859c74f0d802107d
#
_entry.id   856490a413ca6418859c74f0d802107d
#
_cell.length_a   1.000
_cell.length_b   1.000
_cell.length_c   1.000
_cell.angle_alpha   90.00
_cell.angle_beta   90.00
_cell.angle_gamma   90.00
#
_symmetry.space_group_name_H-M   'P 1'
#
loop_
_entity.id
_entity.type
_entity.pdbx_description
1 polymer ?
#
loop_
_entity_poly.entity_id
_entity_poly.type
_entity_poly.pdbx_seq_one_letter_code
_entity_poly.pdbx_strand_id
1 'polypeptide(L)'
;MFRLLYQTALWLALATAFFAQTPALQTRESGYRIQPGDAVEVQYRYTPEFNAKATVQPDGKIAIPIAGFVPVGGLTLEEARTAITTLAGQRLRDPEVILLLADFVKPTFTVAGQVARPGRYDVRGGITAVDAVAMSGGFTTSSKHSQVVLVRRHNDEYADVRVVDLKRVMSAAGIKEDVKIQGGDLLIVPQNRVSKLERYIQWGQLYAGFGIWRR
;
A
#
# COMPACT_ATOMS: atom_id res chain seq x y z
N MET A 1 -56.87 -3.14 32.16
CA MET A 1 -56.07 -4.37 32.00
C MET A 1 -55.40 -4.45 30.61
N PHE A 2 -55.94 -3.87 29.56
CA PHE A 2 -55.39 -3.90 28.20
C PHE A 2 -54.21 -2.93 27.93
N ARG A 3 -54.06 -1.86 28.71
CA ARG A 3 -52.98 -0.87 28.51
C ARG A 3 -51.59 -1.31 28.98
N LEU A 4 -51.49 -2.23 29.93
CA LEU A 4 -50.22 -2.74 30.44
C LEU A 4 -49.57 -3.76 29.51
N LEU A 5 -50.37 -4.50 28.74
CA LEU A 5 -49.84 -5.50 27.78
C LEU A 5 -49.21 -4.87 26.54
N TYR A 6 -49.64 -3.70 26.14
CA TYR A 6 -49.04 -2.96 24.98
C TYR A 6 -47.67 -2.35 25.32
N GLN A 7 -47.46 -1.94 26.55
CA GLN A 7 -46.18 -1.35 26.96
C GLN A 7 -45.05 -2.37 27.09
N THR A 8 -45.39 -3.59 27.52
CA THR A 8 -44.41 -4.68 27.64
C THR A 8 -43.97 -5.24 26.27
N ALA A 9 -44.89 -5.27 25.29
CA ALA A 9 -44.60 -5.68 23.92
C ALA A 9 -43.69 -4.70 23.17
N LEU A 10 -43.80 -3.41 23.47
CA LEU A 10 -42.99 -2.38 22.86
C LEU A 10 -41.54 -2.40 23.34
N TRP A 11 -41.28 -2.74 24.59
CA TRP A 11 -39.94 -2.91 25.16
C TRP A 11 -39.22 -4.17 24.67
N LEU A 12 -39.96 -5.24 24.38
CA LEU A 12 -39.40 -6.49 23.86
C LEU A 12 -38.99 -6.36 22.39
N ALA A 13 -39.67 -5.52 21.59
CA ALA A 13 -39.35 -5.27 20.19
C ALA A 13 -38.09 -4.38 20.02
N LEU A 14 -37.76 -3.53 21.00
CA LEU A 14 -36.58 -2.67 20.95
C LEU A 14 -35.28 -3.41 21.32
N ALA A 15 -35.36 -4.52 22.03
CA ALA A 15 -34.20 -5.30 22.50
C ALA A 15 -33.60 -6.20 21.41
N THR A 16 -34.30 -6.47 20.31
CA THR A 16 -33.82 -7.37 19.25
C THR A 16 -33.05 -6.69 18.14
N ALA A 17 -33.02 -5.35 18.09
CA ALA A 17 -32.32 -4.58 17.05
C ALA A 17 -30.82 -4.33 17.32
N PHE A 18 -30.27 -4.77 18.47
CA PHE A 18 -28.91 -4.43 18.89
C PHE A 18 -27.86 -5.54 18.64
N PHE A 19 -28.24 -6.66 18.02
CA PHE A 19 -27.36 -7.83 17.89
C PHE A 19 -26.83 -8.12 16.48
N ALA A 20 -26.89 -7.18 15.53
CA ALA A 20 -26.46 -7.46 14.16
C ALA A 20 -25.43 -6.43 13.60
N GLN A 21 -24.45 -6.08 14.39
CA GLN A 21 -23.24 -5.44 13.85
C GLN A 21 -22.03 -6.24 14.30
N THR A 22 -21.86 -7.43 13.72
CA THR A 22 -20.54 -8.05 13.66
C THR A 22 -19.69 -7.12 12.81
N PRO A 23 -18.61 -6.50 13.35
CA PRO A 23 -17.68 -5.77 12.49
C PRO A 23 -17.12 -6.82 11.53
N ALA A 24 -17.46 -6.73 10.27
CA ALA A 24 -16.78 -7.47 9.23
C ALA A 24 -15.30 -7.16 9.43
N LEU A 25 -14.52 -8.18 9.79
CA LEU A 25 -13.08 -8.11 9.77
C LEU A 25 -12.75 -7.69 8.33
N GLN A 26 -12.47 -6.41 8.14
CA GLN A 26 -11.91 -5.93 6.88
C GLN A 26 -10.59 -6.68 6.75
N THR A 27 -10.63 -7.74 5.97
CA THR A 27 -9.44 -8.43 5.51
C THR A 27 -8.56 -7.33 4.93
N ARG A 28 -7.45 -7.08 5.61
CA ARG A 28 -6.46 -6.10 5.16
C ARG A 28 -5.88 -6.71 3.90
N GLU A 29 -6.53 -6.45 2.77
CA GLU A 29 -5.98 -6.81 1.48
C GLU A 29 -4.60 -6.19 1.44
N SER A 30 -3.59 -7.03 1.50
CA SER A 30 -2.22 -6.64 1.23
C SER A 30 -2.23 -6.17 -0.22
N GLY A 31 -2.27 -4.87 -0.41
CA GLY A 31 -2.43 -4.24 -1.72
C GLY A 31 -1.23 -4.43 -2.65
N TYR A 32 -0.44 -5.52 -2.43
CA TYR A 32 0.64 -5.87 -3.33
C TYR A 32 0.06 -6.39 -4.65
N ARG A 33 0.50 -5.79 -5.73
CA ARG A 33 0.21 -6.24 -7.09
C ARG A 33 1.49 -6.74 -7.72
N ILE A 34 1.39 -7.90 -8.34
CA ILE A 34 2.50 -8.59 -9.01
C ILE A 34 3.10 -7.68 -10.08
N GLN A 35 4.41 -7.55 -10.09
CA GLN A 35 5.16 -6.70 -11.03
C GLN A 35 6.07 -7.54 -11.92
N PRO A 36 6.42 -7.06 -13.13
CA PRO A 36 7.49 -7.67 -13.92
C PRO A 36 8.78 -7.78 -13.12
N GLY A 37 9.41 -8.95 -13.17
CA GLY A 37 10.60 -9.28 -12.41
C GLY A 37 10.35 -10.05 -11.10
N ASP A 38 9.11 -10.07 -10.60
CA ASP A 38 8.77 -10.90 -9.45
C ASP A 38 8.88 -12.39 -9.78
N ALA A 39 9.26 -13.20 -8.80
CA ALA A 39 9.23 -14.64 -8.92
C ALA A 39 8.07 -15.22 -8.13
N VAL A 40 7.25 -16.00 -8.78
CA VAL A 40 6.12 -16.71 -8.17
C VAL A 40 6.37 -18.22 -8.21
N GLU A 41 5.89 -18.90 -7.19
CA GLU A 41 5.89 -20.35 -7.13
C GLU A 41 4.45 -20.84 -7.18
N VAL A 42 4.16 -21.68 -8.18
CA VAL A 42 2.87 -22.30 -8.38
C VAL A 42 2.95 -23.74 -7.92
N GLN A 43 2.10 -24.10 -6.98
CA GLN A 43 2.02 -25.46 -6.44
C GLN A 43 0.63 -26.03 -6.71
N TYR A 44 0.59 -27.25 -7.27
CA TYR A 44 -0.62 -28.02 -7.50
C TYR A 44 -0.73 -29.10 -6.42
N ARG A 45 -1.78 -29.03 -5.60
CA ARG A 45 -1.92 -29.92 -4.43
C ARG A 45 -1.95 -31.39 -4.79
N TYR A 46 -2.62 -31.75 -5.86
CA TYR A 46 -2.83 -33.14 -6.25
C TYR A 46 -1.89 -33.63 -7.36
N THR A 47 -1.15 -32.74 -7.97
CA THR A 47 -0.25 -33.04 -9.10
C THR A 47 1.07 -32.28 -8.94
N PRO A 48 1.89 -32.60 -7.90
CA PRO A 48 3.08 -31.85 -7.57
C PRO A 48 4.17 -31.89 -8.66
N GLU A 49 4.06 -32.82 -9.62
CA GLU A 49 4.94 -32.89 -10.79
C GLU A 49 4.82 -31.67 -11.72
N PHE A 50 3.77 -30.88 -11.58
CA PHE A 50 3.57 -29.63 -12.32
C PHE A 50 3.91 -28.39 -11.53
N ASN A 51 4.39 -28.55 -10.31
CA ASN A 51 4.88 -27.42 -9.52
C ASN A 51 6.00 -26.70 -10.27
N ALA A 52 5.94 -25.37 -10.29
CA ALA A 52 6.92 -24.58 -11.00
C ALA A 52 7.16 -23.25 -10.34
N LYS A 53 8.43 -22.81 -10.39
CA LYS A 53 8.81 -21.44 -10.09
C LYS A 53 8.96 -20.69 -11.41
N ALA A 54 8.30 -19.54 -11.51
CA ALA A 54 8.32 -18.73 -12.72
C ALA A 54 8.55 -17.25 -12.39
N THR A 55 9.32 -16.57 -13.23
CA THR A 55 9.52 -15.12 -13.12
C THR A 55 8.53 -14.41 -14.04
N VAL A 56 7.94 -13.34 -13.54
CA VAL A 56 7.03 -12.49 -14.34
C VAL A 56 7.83 -11.76 -15.40
N GLN A 57 7.48 -11.99 -16.64
CA GLN A 57 8.14 -11.40 -17.80
C GLN A 57 7.82 -9.90 -17.92
N PRO A 58 8.57 -9.11 -18.69
CA PRO A 58 8.29 -7.69 -18.90
C PRO A 58 6.91 -7.39 -19.47
N ASP A 59 6.30 -8.34 -20.18
CA ASP A 59 4.92 -8.25 -20.70
C ASP A 59 3.84 -8.56 -19.63
N GLY A 60 4.24 -8.81 -18.38
CA GLY A 60 3.35 -9.12 -17.27
C GLY A 60 2.85 -10.56 -17.23
N LYS A 61 3.41 -11.48 -18.05
CA LYS A 61 3.01 -12.89 -18.07
C LYS A 61 4.00 -13.78 -17.34
N ILE A 62 3.51 -14.93 -16.88
CA ILE A 62 4.33 -16.06 -16.44
C ILE A 62 4.11 -17.24 -17.37
N ALA A 63 5.17 -18.04 -17.57
CA ALA A 63 5.09 -19.31 -18.28
C ALA A 63 5.16 -20.46 -17.28
N ILE A 64 4.11 -21.24 -17.16
CA ILE A 64 3.99 -22.36 -16.21
C ILE A 64 3.47 -23.62 -16.91
N PRO A 65 3.85 -24.81 -16.43
CA PRO A 65 3.28 -26.05 -16.92
C PRO A 65 1.76 -26.02 -16.86
N ILE A 66 1.12 -26.78 -17.75
CA ILE A 66 -0.34 -26.96 -17.82
C ILE A 66 -1.11 -25.69 -18.22
N ALA A 67 -0.99 -24.58 -17.49
CA ALA A 67 -1.72 -23.34 -17.78
C ALA A 67 -1.10 -22.52 -18.93
N GLY A 68 0.18 -22.77 -19.27
CA GLY A 68 0.88 -22.04 -20.33
C GLY A 68 1.25 -20.61 -19.93
N PHE A 69 1.00 -19.65 -20.82
CA PHE A 69 1.24 -18.23 -20.54
C PHE A 69 0.03 -17.61 -19.85
N VAL A 70 0.22 -17.15 -18.61
CA VAL A 70 -0.83 -16.55 -17.79
C VAL A 70 -0.51 -15.08 -17.54
N PRO A 71 -1.38 -14.12 -17.86
CA PRO A 71 -1.21 -12.73 -17.51
C PRO A 71 -1.45 -12.54 -16.00
N VAL A 72 -0.43 -12.13 -15.28
CA VAL A 72 -0.47 -11.92 -13.82
C VAL A 72 -0.02 -10.52 -13.40
N GLY A 73 0.61 -9.78 -14.29
CA GLY A 73 1.08 -8.42 -14.02
C GLY A 73 -0.05 -7.48 -13.62
N GLY A 74 0.11 -6.75 -12.53
CA GLY A 74 -0.90 -5.84 -11.96
C GLY A 74 -2.01 -6.53 -11.15
N LEU A 75 -2.08 -7.87 -11.14
CA LEU A 75 -3.03 -8.62 -10.32
C LEU A 75 -2.54 -8.78 -8.89
N THR A 76 -3.46 -8.94 -7.96
CA THR A 76 -3.15 -9.47 -6.63
C THR A 76 -2.82 -10.96 -6.72
N LEU A 77 -2.18 -11.52 -5.67
CA LEU A 77 -1.89 -12.96 -5.63
C LEU A 77 -3.17 -13.82 -5.78
N GLU A 78 -4.28 -13.35 -5.21
CA GLU A 78 -5.55 -14.09 -5.25
C GLU A 78 -6.20 -14.04 -6.64
N GLU A 79 -6.18 -12.89 -7.29
CA GLU A 79 -6.64 -12.73 -8.68
C GLU A 79 -5.78 -13.59 -9.63
N ALA A 80 -4.46 -13.57 -9.46
CA ALA A 80 -3.53 -14.37 -10.23
C ALA A 80 -3.74 -15.88 -10.00
N ARG A 81 -3.95 -16.31 -8.75
CA ARG A 81 -4.30 -17.70 -8.42
C ARG A 81 -5.55 -18.15 -9.16
N THR A 82 -6.58 -17.30 -9.14
CA THR A 82 -7.84 -17.59 -9.84
C THR A 82 -7.64 -17.72 -11.35
N ALA A 83 -6.86 -16.83 -11.97
CA ALA A 83 -6.54 -16.90 -13.39
C ALA A 83 -5.78 -18.19 -13.74
N ILE A 84 -4.79 -18.58 -12.93
CA ILE A 84 -4.03 -19.82 -13.11
C ILE A 84 -4.95 -21.04 -12.98
N THR A 85 -5.79 -21.07 -11.93
CA THR A 85 -6.74 -22.17 -11.68
C THR A 85 -7.70 -22.35 -12.86
N THR A 86 -8.22 -21.26 -13.40
CA THR A 86 -9.14 -21.29 -14.55
C THR A 86 -8.49 -21.89 -15.81
N LEU A 87 -7.25 -21.47 -16.11
CA LEU A 87 -6.52 -21.99 -17.28
C LEU A 87 -6.06 -23.43 -17.07
N ALA A 88 -5.60 -23.80 -15.88
CA ALA A 88 -5.23 -25.15 -15.54
C ALA A 88 -6.44 -26.11 -15.60
N GLY A 89 -7.63 -25.65 -15.21
CA GLY A 89 -8.88 -26.40 -15.26
C GLY A 89 -9.32 -26.87 -16.66
N GLN A 90 -8.74 -26.29 -17.72
CA GLN A 90 -8.95 -26.75 -19.08
C GLN A 90 -8.26 -28.10 -19.37
N ARG A 91 -7.26 -28.48 -18.57
CA ARG A 91 -6.44 -29.68 -18.76
C ARG A 91 -6.40 -30.59 -17.53
N LEU A 92 -6.67 -30.08 -16.38
CA LEU A 92 -6.74 -30.81 -15.10
C LEU A 92 -8.17 -30.77 -14.57
N ARG A 93 -8.60 -31.86 -13.94
CA ARG A 93 -9.90 -31.91 -13.25
C ARG A 93 -9.72 -31.34 -11.85
N ASP A 94 -10.50 -30.30 -11.50
CA ASP A 94 -10.52 -29.63 -10.20
C ASP A 94 -9.11 -29.29 -9.66
N PRO A 95 -8.30 -28.48 -10.37
CA PRO A 95 -6.97 -28.15 -9.91
C PRO A 95 -7.03 -27.24 -8.69
N GLU A 96 -6.46 -27.68 -7.56
CA GLU A 96 -6.24 -26.85 -6.38
C GLU A 96 -4.86 -26.22 -6.48
N VAL A 97 -4.84 -24.91 -6.73
CA VAL A 97 -3.61 -24.14 -6.96
C VAL A 97 -3.29 -23.28 -5.74
N ILE A 98 -2.06 -23.38 -5.27
CA ILE A 98 -1.45 -22.49 -4.28
C ILE A 98 -0.45 -21.62 -5.02
N LEU A 99 -0.57 -20.30 -4.89
CA LEU A 99 0.35 -19.33 -5.48
C LEU A 99 1.10 -18.63 -4.36
N LEU A 100 2.42 -18.73 -4.39
CA LEU A 100 3.31 -18.10 -3.43
C LEU A 100 4.20 -17.06 -4.14
N LEU A 101 4.43 -15.94 -3.49
CA LEU A 101 5.43 -14.97 -3.94
C LEU A 101 6.80 -15.45 -3.41
N ALA A 102 7.64 -15.96 -4.30
CA ALA A 102 8.91 -16.59 -3.93
C ALA A 102 10.03 -15.56 -3.78
N ASP A 103 10.06 -14.57 -4.66
CA ASP A 103 10.97 -13.44 -4.61
C ASP A 103 10.29 -12.21 -5.23
N PHE A 104 10.52 -11.04 -4.68
CA PHE A 104 9.93 -9.81 -5.18
C PHE A 104 10.79 -8.60 -4.83
N VAL A 105 10.71 -7.60 -5.68
CA VAL A 105 11.35 -6.32 -5.43
C VAL A 105 10.59 -5.64 -4.30
N LYS A 106 11.19 -5.63 -3.11
CA LYS A 106 10.60 -4.95 -1.95
C LYS A 106 10.42 -3.48 -2.28
N PRO A 107 9.21 -2.95 -2.13
CA PRO A 107 9.01 -1.52 -2.32
C PRO A 107 9.85 -0.76 -1.30
N THR A 108 10.57 0.25 -1.76
CA THR A 108 11.44 1.08 -0.94
C THR A 108 10.98 2.53 -0.98
N PHE A 109 11.27 3.28 0.07
CA PHE A 109 11.14 4.73 0.12
C PHE A 109 12.48 5.36 0.48
N THR A 110 12.63 6.64 0.23
CA THR A 110 13.87 7.37 0.50
C THR A 110 13.62 8.44 1.55
N VAL A 111 14.48 8.53 2.55
CA VAL A 111 14.50 9.63 3.52
C VAL A 111 15.75 10.47 3.29
N ALA A 112 15.57 11.76 3.14
CA ALA A 112 16.64 12.71 2.88
C ALA A 112 16.59 13.92 3.82
N GLY A 113 17.69 14.65 3.91
CA GLY A 113 17.79 15.89 4.68
C GLY A 113 18.24 15.66 6.14
N GLN A 114 17.61 16.39 7.06
CA GLN A 114 18.05 16.49 8.47
C GLN A 114 17.49 15.34 9.33
N VAL A 115 17.87 14.12 9.00
CA VAL A 115 17.67 12.91 9.81
C VAL A 115 19.02 12.30 10.19
N ALA A 116 19.07 11.44 11.19
CA ALA A 116 20.32 10.85 11.65
C ALA A 116 21.01 10.00 10.59
N ARG A 117 20.23 9.25 9.80
CA ARG A 117 20.72 8.36 8.74
C ARG A 117 19.87 8.52 7.47
N PRO A 118 20.17 9.50 6.60
CA PRO A 118 19.52 9.60 5.31
C PRO A 118 19.81 8.35 4.45
N GLY A 119 18.82 7.89 3.67
CA GLY A 119 19.02 6.70 2.85
C GLY A 119 17.71 6.12 2.33
N ARG A 120 17.82 4.95 1.72
CA ARG A 120 16.69 4.16 1.20
C ARG A 120 16.33 3.07 2.22
N TYR A 121 15.03 2.89 2.44
CA TYR A 121 14.46 1.97 3.42
C TYR A 121 13.36 1.13 2.80
N ASP A 122 13.20 -0.12 3.25
CA ASP A 122 12.14 -1.02 2.81
C ASP A 122 10.78 -0.56 3.39
N VAL A 123 9.75 -0.55 2.56
CA VAL A 123 8.37 -0.37 3.02
C VAL A 123 7.88 -1.69 3.62
N ARG A 124 7.60 -1.68 4.91
CA ARG A 124 7.02 -2.83 5.63
C ARG A 124 5.62 -2.46 6.10
N GLY A 125 4.60 -3.08 5.52
CA GLY A 125 3.20 -3.05 5.94
C GLY A 125 2.67 -1.81 6.66
N GLY A 126 2.27 -0.77 5.93
CA GLY A 126 1.49 0.33 6.49
C GLY A 126 2.25 1.33 7.37
N ILE A 127 3.57 1.50 7.15
CA ILE A 127 4.38 2.53 7.82
C ILE A 127 3.91 3.94 7.49
N THR A 128 4.11 4.84 8.43
CA THR A 128 3.73 6.25 8.35
C THR A 128 4.96 7.15 8.17
N ALA A 129 4.74 8.45 7.96
CA ALA A 129 5.84 9.40 7.85
C ALA A 129 6.63 9.55 9.17
N VAL A 130 5.96 9.40 10.33
CA VAL A 130 6.64 9.35 11.63
C VAL A 130 7.52 8.10 11.74
N ASP A 131 6.99 6.92 11.34
CA ASP A 131 7.76 5.68 11.34
C ASP A 131 8.98 5.77 10.42
N ALA A 132 8.83 6.38 9.23
CA ALA A 132 9.91 6.58 8.28
C ALA A 132 11.06 7.41 8.87
N VAL A 133 10.74 8.48 9.60
CA VAL A 133 11.74 9.27 10.31
C VAL A 133 12.36 8.47 11.45
N ALA A 134 11.57 7.72 12.21
CA ALA A 134 12.10 6.86 13.29
C ALA A 134 13.06 5.79 12.74
N MET A 135 12.74 5.14 11.61
CA MET A 135 13.62 4.18 10.93
C MET A 135 14.94 4.82 10.48
N SER A 136 14.92 6.09 10.10
CA SER A 136 16.13 6.85 9.74
C SER A 136 16.93 7.35 10.95
N GLY A 137 16.58 6.91 12.16
CA GLY A 137 17.27 7.27 13.42
C GLY A 137 16.78 8.56 14.02
N GLY A 138 15.64 9.09 13.58
CA GLY A 138 15.02 10.30 14.11
C GLY A 138 15.55 11.59 13.49
N PHE A 139 15.01 12.67 13.96
CA PHE A 139 15.38 14.03 13.56
C PHE A 139 16.73 14.45 14.12
N THR A 140 17.50 15.23 13.37
CA THR A 140 18.68 15.93 13.92
C THR A 140 18.24 17.18 14.67
N THR A 141 19.14 17.75 15.51
CA THR A 141 18.91 19.00 16.27
C THR A 141 18.63 20.21 15.37
N SER A 142 19.05 20.16 14.10
CA SER A 142 18.85 21.23 13.13
C SER A 142 17.62 21.03 12.23
N SER A 143 16.85 19.98 12.44
CA SER A 143 15.70 19.66 11.60
C SER A 143 14.47 20.52 11.90
N LYS A 144 13.66 20.78 10.86
CA LYS A 144 12.37 21.45 10.97
C LYS A 144 11.24 20.44 10.86
N HIS A 145 10.73 19.98 11.99
CA HIS A 145 9.73 18.93 12.11
C HIS A 145 8.35 19.31 11.55
N SER A 146 8.03 20.62 11.50
CA SER A 146 6.73 21.12 11.05
C SER A 146 6.61 21.31 9.54
N GLN A 147 7.64 21.03 8.77
CA GLN A 147 7.67 21.25 7.32
C GLN A 147 8.37 20.11 6.59
N VAL A 148 8.07 18.87 6.97
CA VAL A 148 8.58 17.70 6.26
C VAL A 148 7.86 17.58 4.93
N VAL A 149 8.61 17.40 3.84
CA VAL A 149 8.06 17.32 2.49
C VAL A 149 7.99 15.87 2.06
N LEU A 150 6.80 15.40 1.70
CA LEU A 150 6.59 14.11 1.07
C LEU A 150 6.39 14.35 -0.43
N VAL A 151 7.21 13.68 -1.25
CA VAL A 151 7.09 13.66 -2.71
C VAL A 151 6.70 12.26 -3.13
N ARG A 152 5.54 12.12 -3.77
CA ARG A 152 5.03 10.87 -4.31
C ARG A 152 4.94 10.97 -5.82
N ARG A 153 5.73 10.17 -6.52
CA ARG A 153 5.67 10.10 -7.98
C ARG A 153 4.52 9.17 -8.40
N HIS A 154 3.66 9.66 -9.29
CA HIS A 154 2.60 8.86 -9.89
C HIS A 154 2.99 8.30 -11.26
N ASN A 155 3.73 9.11 -12.04
CA ASN A 155 4.30 8.73 -13.34
C ASN A 155 5.54 9.60 -13.61
N ASP A 156 6.10 9.50 -14.82
CA ASP A 156 7.30 10.26 -15.20
C ASP A 156 7.06 11.77 -15.34
N GLU A 157 5.81 12.20 -15.47
CA GLU A 157 5.43 13.60 -15.70
C GLU A 157 4.82 14.25 -14.46
N TYR A 158 4.31 13.45 -13.49
CA TYR A 158 3.53 13.98 -12.38
C TYR A 158 3.97 13.40 -11.02
N ALA A 159 4.17 14.30 -10.07
CA ALA A 159 4.44 13.98 -8.67
C ALA A 159 3.55 14.83 -7.74
N ASP A 160 3.00 14.21 -6.71
CA ASP A 160 2.27 14.87 -5.62
C ASP A 160 3.27 15.30 -4.55
N VAL A 161 3.26 16.58 -4.19
CA VAL A 161 4.14 17.15 -3.16
C VAL A 161 3.29 17.64 -2.01
N ARG A 162 3.50 17.08 -0.82
CA ARG A 162 2.78 17.43 0.41
C ARG A 162 3.72 17.88 1.50
N VAL A 163 3.36 18.96 2.17
CA VAL A 163 4.03 19.37 3.41
C VAL A 163 3.30 18.74 4.59
N VAL A 164 4.02 17.98 5.40
CA VAL A 164 3.50 17.28 6.57
C VAL A 164 4.09 17.90 7.84
N ASP A 165 3.24 18.31 8.76
CA ASP A 165 3.66 18.80 10.08
C ASP A 165 3.82 17.64 11.06
N LEU A 166 5.00 17.01 11.06
CA LEU A 166 5.28 15.89 11.96
C LEU A 166 5.40 16.32 13.43
N LYS A 167 5.66 17.62 13.71
CA LYS A 167 5.61 18.13 15.09
C LYS A 167 4.20 18.01 15.65
N ARG A 168 3.19 18.33 14.84
CA ARG A 168 1.78 18.22 15.21
C ARG A 168 1.33 16.75 15.28
N VAL A 169 1.74 15.93 14.31
CA VAL A 169 1.42 14.49 14.26
C VAL A 169 1.92 13.77 15.52
N MET A 170 3.12 14.08 16.00
CA MET A 170 3.69 13.49 17.21
C MET A 170 3.03 13.99 18.52
N SER A 171 2.17 15.00 18.46
CA SER A 171 1.32 15.37 19.58
C SER A 171 0.09 14.47 19.68
N ALA A 172 -0.44 14.25 20.88
CA ALA A 172 -1.55 13.33 21.12
C ALA A 172 -2.81 13.58 20.25
N ALA A 173 -2.99 14.83 19.77
CA ALA A 173 -4.12 15.23 18.94
C ALA A 173 -3.92 14.97 17.44
N GLY A 174 -2.69 14.71 16.98
CA GLY A 174 -2.33 14.70 15.55
C GLY A 174 -2.17 13.34 14.89
N ILE A 175 -2.26 12.24 15.62
CA ILE A 175 -1.99 10.88 15.11
C ILE A 175 -2.84 10.52 13.86
N LYS A 176 -4.06 11.08 13.74
CA LYS A 176 -4.94 10.85 12.59
C LYS A 176 -4.46 11.55 11.31
N GLU A 177 -3.55 12.51 11.42
CA GLU A 177 -3.01 13.28 10.29
C GLU A 177 -1.72 12.68 9.74
N ASP A 178 -1.24 11.57 10.33
CA ASP A 178 -0.03 10.90 9.86
C ASP A 178 -0.25 10.26 8.48
N VAL A 179 0.68 10.55 7.57
CA VAL A 179 0.57 10.13 6.17
C VAL A 179 1.25 8.77 6.00
N LYS A 180 0.53 7.82 5.39
CA LYS A 180 1.10 6.52 5.04
C LYS A 180 2.13 6.65 3.92
N ILE A 181 3.28 6.04 4.10
CA ILE A 181 4.36 5.96 3.11
C ILE A 181 4.09 4.80 2.14
N GLN A 182 4.38 5.04 0.87
CA GLN A 182 4.28 4.05 -0.20
C GLN A 182 5.66 3.80 -0.84
N GLY A 183 5.76 2.70 -1.60
CA GLY A 183 6.96 2.47 -2.41
C GLY A 183 7.18 3.61 -3.42
N GLY A 184 8.43 4.05 -3.55
CA GLY A 184 8.81 5.17 -4.42
C GLY A 184 8.71 6.54 -3.77
N ASP A 185 8.15 6.66 -2.55
CA ASP A 185 8.05 7.95 -1.86
C ASP A 185 9.43 8.50 -1.49
N LEU A 186 9.56 9.82 -1.56
CA LEU A 186 10.71 10.57 -1.06
C LEU A 186 10.27 11.50 0.06
N LEU A 187 10.79 11.26 1.27
CA LEU A 187 10.56 12.07 2.45
C LEU A 187 11.76 12.99 2.68
N ILE A 188 11.57 14.30 2.63
CA ILE A 188 12.63 15.28 2.81
C ILE A 188 12.40 16.04 4.12
N VAL A 189 13.36 15.95 5.04
CA VAL A 189 13.35 16.71 6.30
C VAL A 189 14.23 17.94 6.12
N PRO A 190 13.67 19.16 6.08
CA PRO A 190 14.45 20.37 5.87
C PRO A 190 15.18 20.81 7.14
N GLN A 191 16.18 21.66 6.95
CA GLN A 191 16.88 22.33 8.03
C GLN A 191 16.04 23.48 8.59
N ASN A 192 16.17 23.78 9.87
CA ASN A 192 15.42 24.83 10.58
C ASN A 192 15.75 26.28 10.12
N ARG A 193 16.61 26.48 9.15
CA ARG A 193 16.89 27.78 8.57
C ARG A 193 15.97 28.07 7.39
N VAL A 194 15.12 29.07 7.55
CA VAL A 194 13.94 29.43 6.73
C VAL A 194 14.20 29.67 5.23
N SER A 195 15.45 29.87 4.81
CA SER A 195 15.76 30.44 3.49
C SER A 195 15.89 29.44 2.32
N LYS A 196 15.76 28.12 2.54
CA LYS A 196 16.00 27.14 1.46
C LYS A 196 14.77 26.35 1.03
N LEU A 197 13.66 26.43 1.74
CA LEU A 197 12.45 25.67 1.43
C LEU A 197 11.71 26.24 0.20
N GLU A 198 11.74 27.55 0.02
CA GLU A 198 11.13 28.20 -1.17
C GLU A 198 11.67 27.65 -2.49
N ARG A 199 12.94 27.25 -2.52
CA ARG A 199 13.55 26.66 -3.71
C ARG A 199 12.95 25.31 -4.08
N TYR A 200 12.58 24.48 -3.11
CA TYR A 200 11.97 23.17 -3.38
C TYR A 200 10.48 23.27 -3.71
N ILE A 201 9.77 24.24 -3.12
CA ILE A 201 8.35 24.49 -3.41
C ILE A 201 8.19 25.08 -4.81
N GLN A 202 9.09 25.98 -5.22
CA GLN A 202 9.09 26.51 -6.59
C GLN A 202 9.28 25.43 -7.66
N TRP A 203 10.08 24.40 -7.39
CA TRP A 203 10.22 23.27 -8.32
C TRP A 203 8.93 22.43 -8.41
N GLY A 204 8.23 22.22 -7.32
CA GLY A 204 6.93 21.53 -7.31
C GLY A 204 5.83 22.31 -8.04
N GLN A 205 5.84 23.64 -7.94
CA GLN A 205 4.90 24.52 -8.66
C GLN A 205 5.24 24.66 -10.15
N LEU A 206 6.51 24.56 -10.53
CA LEU A 206 6.93 24.54 -11.93
C LEU A 206 6.42 23.30 -12.67
N TYR A 207 6.36 22.13 -11.99
CA TYR A 207 5.78 20.93 -12.57
C TYR A 207 4.25 20.92 -12.54
N ALA A 208 3.61 21.55 -11.56
CA ALA A 208 2.16 21.71 -11.51
C ALA A 208 1.63 22.79 -12.48
N GLY A 209 2.46 23.73 -12.90
CA GLY A 209 2.06 24.87 -13.77
C GLY A 209 2.00 24.56 -15.26
N PHE A 210 2.54 23.45 -15.72
CA PHE A 210 2.52 23.11 -17.16
C PHE A 210 1.35 22.22 -17.60
N GLY A 211 0.48 21.78 -16.68
CA GLY A 211 -0.63 20.85 -16.96
C GLY A 211 -2.02 21.45 -17.10
N ILE A 212 -2.22 22.76 -16.90
CA ILE A 212 -3.54 23.38 -17.02
C ILE A 212 -3.46 24.56 -17.96
N TRP A 213 -3.82 24.38 -19.20
CA TRP A 213 -4.32 25.28 -20.23
C TRP A 213 -3.92 24.79 -21.62
N ARG A 214 -4.67 23.82 -22.15
CA ARG A 214 -5.14 23.89 -23.53
C ARG A 214 -6.40 23.02 -23.69
N ARG A 215 -7.39 23.71 -24.21
CA ARG A 215 -8.76 23.30 -24.59
C ARG A 215 -8.79 21.99 -25.36
#